data_1d59b6f48197af7df0443aad1340c468
#
_entry.id   1d59b6f48197af7df0443aad1340c468
#
_cell.length_a   1.000
_cell.length_b   1.000
_cell.length_c   1.000
_cell.angle_alpha   90.00
_cell.angle_beta   90.00
_cell.angle_gamma   90.00
#
_symmetry.space_group_name_H-M   'P 1'
#
loop_
_entity.id
_entity.type
_entity.pdbx_description
1 polymer ?
#
loop_
_entity_poly.entity_id
_entity_poly.type
_entity_poly.pdbx_seq_one_letter_code
_entity_poly.pdbx_strand_id
1 'polypeptide(L)'
;MKGDDLEKDTAILDPERLRAGGVDSGNKLRVVDEWNHQHLTATFRRFGGDHAASAPSPQTSRIPVYEHDDIPGLLIVPSLLPPETQLTLLSRLLHRDLAESSHLTNIHTHYHLSYPPSASSFFTLPPTSSALVAHPKDPSVHRPLNISQLLNKKIRWTTLGGQYDWTAKRYPDATPPPFPSDVKGLLEDMFTNTKAEAAIVNLYSPGDTLSVHRDVAESSGTGLVSISLGCDAIFVIGTSSESLTTTNESSGASSTPSTEERVLAIRLRSGSAVYMSGASRFAWHGVPQIVPNTCPTYLESWPAGQDVKDTEFEAWRGWMAGKRINVNVRQMWD
;
A
#
# COMPACT_ATOMS: atom_id res chain seq x y z
N MET A 1 19.22 8.84 6.94
CA MET A 1 19.08 8.50 8.37
C MET A 1 19.16 6.98 8.49
N LYS A 2 19.87 6.44 9.48
CA LYS A 2 19.88 5.02 9.79
C LYS A 2 18.58 4.69 10.55
N GLY A 3 18.08 3.45 10.47
CA GLY A 3 16.80 3.07 11.08
C GLY A 3 16.68 3.42 12.58
N ASP A 4 17.78 3.31 13.32
CA ASP A 4 17.85 3.63 14.76
C ASP A 4 17.66 5.13 15.07
N ASP A 5 17.95 6.02 14.11
CA ASP A 5 17.79 7.47 14.29
C ASP A 5 16.31 7.90 14.12
N LEU A 6 15.52 7.14 13.34
CA LEU A 6 14.10 7.42 13.12
C LEU A 6 13.22 7.09 14.34
N GLU A 7 13.63 6.14 15.17
CA GLU A 7 12.89 5.79 16.40
C GLU A 7 12.97 6.88 17.48
N LYS A 8 13.97 7.75 17.37
CA LYS A 8 14.20 8.87 18.30
C LYS A 8 13.70 10.21 17.77
N ASP A 9 13.31 10.27 16.51
CA ASP A 9 12.81 11.50 15.89
C ASP A 9 11.37 11.74 16.33
N THR A 10 11.18 12.75 17.18
CA THR A 10 9.87 13.15 17.71
C THR A 10 9.00 13.85 16.68
N ALA A 11 9.55 14.26 15.53
CA ALA A 11 8.80 14.85 14.42
C ALA A 11 8.08 13.79 13.57
N ILE A 12 8.41 12.50 13.75
CA ILE A 12 7.76 11.38 13.05
C ILE A 12 6.75 10.74 13.97
N LEU A 13 5.48 10.78 13.57
CA LEU A 13 4.39 10.09 14.25
C LEU A 13 4.54 8.56 14.07
N ASP A 14 4.55 7.81 15.18
CA ASP A 14 4.55 6.36 15.17
C ASP A 14 3.30 5.81 15.90
N PRO A 15 2.19 5.57 15.18
CA PRO A 15 0.93 5.13 15.76
C PRO A 15 1.02 3.79 16.52
N GLU A 16 1.92 2.88 16.11
CA GLU A 16 2.15 1.61 16.83
C GLU A 16 2.77 1.84 18.20
N ARG A 17 3.65 2.82 18.33
CA ARG A 17 4.26 3.19 19.59
C ARG A 17 3.22 3.76 20.55
N LEU A 18 2.26 4.52 20.04
CA LEU A 18 1.13 5.04 20.84
C LEU A 18 0.24 3.90 21.33
N ARG A 19 -0.08 2.95 20.46
CA ARG A 19 -0.84 1.75 20.82
C ARG A 19 -0.17 0.93 21.93
N ALA A 20 1.14 0.86 21.96
CA ALA A 20 1.93 0.18 22.97
C ALA A 20 2.02 0.92 24.34
N GLY A 21 1.30 2.04 24.50
CA GLY A 21 1.31 2.85 25.75
C GLY A 21 2.43 3.88 25.79
N GLY A 22 3.03 4.21 24.66
CA GLY A 22 3.99 5.32 24.56
C GLY A 22 3.30 6.66 24.85
N VAL A 23 3.93 7.49 25.68
CA VAL A 23 3.43 8.85 25.98
C VAL A 23 3.71 9.74 24.76
N ASP A 24 2.66 10.30 24.21
CA ASP A 24 2.74 11.30 23.16
C ASP A 24 2.51 12.69 23.76
N SER A 25 3.59 13.30 24.23
CA SER A 25 3.54 14.64 24.79
C SER A 25 3.55 15.69 23.68
N GLY A 26 2.38 16.01 23.16
CA GLY A 26 2.21 17.15 22.24
C GLY A 26 1.68 16.80 20.85
N ASN A 27 1.45 15.55 20.53
CA ASN A 27 0.87 15.12 19.26
C ASN A 27 -0.66 15.25 19.29
N LYS A 28 -1.23 15.87 18.26
CA LYS A 28 -2.67 16.05 18.06
C LYS A 28 -3.35 14.77 17.51
N LEU A 29 -2.75 13.59 17.76
CA LEU A 29 -3.31 12.31 17.35
C LEU A 29 -4.33 11.86 18.39
N ARG A 30 -5.56 11.57 17.98
CA ARG A 30 -6.64 11.12 18.86
C ARG A 30 -7.26 9.84 18.34
N VAL A 31 -7.74 8.99 19.25
CA VAL A 31 -8.57 7.84 18.90
C VAL A 31 -9.98 8.36 18.56
N VAL A 32 -10.42 8.15 17.34
CA VAL A 32 -11.75 8.60 16.88
C VAL A 32 -12.74 7.46 16.72
N ASP A 33 -12.25 6.22 16.60
CA ASP A 33 -13.07 5.02 16.47
C ASP A 33 -12.30 3.81 17.00
N GLU A 34 -13.03 2.73 17.24
CA GLU A 34 -12.47 1.44 17.60
C GLU A 34 -13.21 0.35 16.82
N TRP A 35 -12.52 -0.27 15.87
CA TRP A 35 -13.13 -1.29 15.03
C TRP A 35 -13.32 -2.62 15.76
N ASN A 36 -14.45 -3.24 15.50
CA ASN A 36 -14.80 -4.51 16.13
C ASN A 36 -13.93 -5.65 15.58
N HIS A 37 -13.07 -6.18 16.42
CA HIS A 37 -12.16 -7.28 16.07
C HIS A 37 -12.91 -8.56 15.65
N GLN A 38 -14.11 -8.84 16.19
CA GLN A 38 -14.86 -10.05 15.83
C GLN A 38 -15.35 -9.99 14.38
N HIS A 39 -15.86 -8.83 13.94
CA HIS A 39 -16.26 -8.63 12.55
C HIS A 39 -15.06 -8.79 11.61
N LEU A 40 -13.96 -8.12 11.91
CA LEU A 40 -12.73 -8.21 11.12
C LEU A 40 -12.15 -9.63 11.12
N THR A 41 -12.23 -10.37 12.23
CA THR A 41 -11.81 -11.77 12.29
C THR A 41 -12.60 -12.65 11.32
N ALA A 42 -13.91 -12.44 11.20
CA ALA A 42 -14.74 -13.16 10.22
C ALA A 42 -14.31 -12.83 8.78
N THR A 43 -14.02 -11.56 8.49
CA THR A 43 -13.51 -11.11 7.20
C THR A 43 -12.16 -11.74 6.88
N PHE A 44 -11.22 -11.72 7.83
CA PHE A 44 -9.89 -12.32 7.63
C PHE A 44 -9.95 -13.83 7.42
N ARG A 45 -10.80 -14.54 8.17
CA ARG A 45 -11.02 -15.99 7.97
C ARG A 45 -11.59 -16.28 6.59
N ARG A 46 -12.59 -15.54 6.15
CA ARG A 46 -13.17 -15.69 4.81
C ARG A 46 -12.13 -15.45 3.73
N PHE A 47 -11.29 -14.44 3.90
CA PHE A 47 -10.21 -14.13 2.97
C PHE A 47 -9.10 -15.18 3.00
N GLY A 48 -8.66 -15.66 4.15
CA GLY A 48 -7.56 -16.62 4.30
C GLY A 48 -7.94 -18.08 4.01
N GLY A 49 -9.25 -18.42 3.98
CA GLY A 49 -9.72 -19.81 3.90
C GLY A 49 -9.41 -20.59 5.18
N ASP A 50 -9.45 -21.93 5.09
CA ASP A 50 -9.25 -22.83 6.25
C ASP A 50 -7.87 -22.75 6.91
N HIS A 51 -6.89 -22.16 6.24
CA HIS A 51 -5.53 -21.96 6.79
C HIS A 51 -5.43 -20.81 7.80
N ALA A 52 -6.43 -19.93 7.87
CA ALA A 52 -6.50 -18.84 8.84
C ALA A 52 -7.06 -19.24 10.22
N ALA A 53 -7.10 -20.55 10.53
CA ALA A 53 -7.76 -21.09 11.71
C ALA A 53 -6.98 -20.98 13.03
N SER A 54 -5.77 -20.44 13.05
CA SER A 54 -5.11 -20.09 14.31
C SER A 54 -5.70 -18.79 14.85
N ALA A 55 -6.64 -18.93 15.78
CA ALA A 55 -7.26 -17.80 16.45
C ALA A 55 -6.18 -16.89 17.07
N PRO A 56 -6.19 -15.58 16.81
CA PRO A 56 -5.39 -14.68 17.60
C PRO A 56 -5.85 -14.80 19.06
N SER A 57 -4.87 -14.82 19.96
CA SER A 57 -5.07 -14.74 21.40
C SER A 57 -6.08 -13.63 21.74
N PRO A 58 -6.94 -13.75 22.78
CA PRO A 58 -8.00 -12.81 23.10
C PRO A 58 -7.52 -11.45 23.63
N GLN A 59 -6.37 -10.98 23.20
CA GLN A 59 -5.85 -9.67 23.56
C GLN A 59 -6.39 -8.59 22.62
N THR A 60 -7.24 -7.77 23.17
CA THR A 60 -7.92 -6.57 22.64
C THR A 60 -9.04 -6.84 21.65
N SER A 61 -10.27 -6.69 22.13
CA SER A 61 -11.51 -6.80 21.33
C SER A 61 -11.71 -5.67 20.31
N ARG A 62 -10.80 -4.69 20.26
CA ARG A 62 -10.93 -3.47 19.44
C ARG A 62 -9.62 -3.00 18.85
N ILE A 63 -9.67 -2.54 17.62
CA ILE A 63 -8.53 -1.95 16.90
C ILE A 63 -8.71 -0.43 16.87
N PRO A 64 -7.80 0.35 17.47
CA PRO A 64 -7.94 1.80 17.51
C PRO A 64 -7.76 2.41 16.12
N VAL A 65 -8.59 3.39 15.82
CA VAL A 65 -8.50 4.23 14.62
C VAL A 65 -8.09 5.63 15.06
N TYR A 66 -6.98 6.10 14.55
CA TYR A 66 -6.43 7.40 14.88
C TYR A 66 -6.75 8.44 13.80
N GLU A 67 -7.00 9.67 14.21
CA GLU A 67 -7.08 10.86 13.36
C GLU A 67 -6.15 11.94 13.92
N HIS A 68 -5.62 12.78 13.04
CA HIS A 68 -4.80 13.93 13.44
C HIS A 68 -5.57 15.23 13.19
N ASP A 69 -5.61 16.13 14.18
CA ASP A 69 -6.40 17.37 14.10
C ASP A 69 -5.97 18.30 12.96
N ASP A 70 -4.68 18.27 12.57
CA ASP A 70 -4.18 19.12 11.48
C ASP A 70 -4.54 18.61 10.09
N ILE A 71 -4.94 17.33 9.94
CA ILE A 71 -5.32 16.72 8.66
C ILE A 71 -6.65 15.97 8.84
N PRO A 72 -7.77 16.66 8.91
CA PRO A 72 -9.09 16.04 9.10
C PRO A 72 -9.44 15.05 7.99
N GLY A 73 -10.00 13.91 8.36
CA GLY A 73 -10.36 12.82 7.46
C GLY A 73 -9.22 11.86 7.12
N LEU A 74 -8.00 12.09 7.67
CA LEU A 74 -6.91 11.13 7.62
C LEU A 74 -7.05 10.16 8.77
N LEU A 75 -7.50 8.94 8.47
CA LEU A 75 -7.58 7.86 9.45
C LEU A 75 -6.37 6.94 9.32
N ILE A 76 -5.78 6.58 10.46
CA ILE A 76 -4.62 5.69 10.55
C ILE A 76 -5.02 4.50 11.42
N VAL A 77 -4.89 3.29 10.88
CA VAL A 77 -5.24 2.05 11.55
C VAL A 77 -3.99 1.17 11.64
N PRO A 78 -3.23 1.27 12.74
CA PRO A 78 -2.03 0.48 12.92
C PRO A 78 -2.37 -1.00 13.13
N SER A 79 -1.52 -1.90 12.62
CA SER A 79 -1.65 -3.37 12.76
C SER A 79 -3.07 -3.89 12.44
N LEU A 80 -3.71 -3.34 11.40
CA LEU A 80 -5.05 -3.76 10.98
C LEU A 80 -5.05 -5.22 10.52
N LEU A 81 -4.10 -5.59 9.67
CA LEU A 81 -4.04 -6.93 9.09
C LEU A 81 -3.17 -7.87 9.95
N PRO A 82 -3.71 -9.02 10.42
CA PRO A 82 -2.90 -10.04 11.09
C PRO A 82 -1.91 -10.70 10.13
N PRO A 83 -0.82 -11.32 10.66
CA PRO A 83 0.26 -11.89 9.85
C PRO A 83 -0.22 -12.85 8.75
N GLU A 84 -1.17 -13.73 9.03
CA GLU A 84 -1.69 -14.72 8.09
C GLU A 84 -2.43 -14.05 6.93
N THR A 85 -3.20 -12.99 7.23
CA THR A 85 -3.89 -12.19 6.20
C THR A 85 -2.88 -11.45 5.32
N GLN A 86 -1.80 -10.92 5.90
CA GLN A 86 -0.73 -10.27 5.15
C GLN A 86 -0.02 -11.24 4.20
N LEU A 87 0.32 -12.45 4.67
CA LEU A 87 0.92 -13.51 3.86
C LEU A 87 0.01 -13.91 2.70
N THR A 88 -1.28 -14.13 2.99
CA THR A 88 -2.27 -14.47 1.97
C THR A 88 -2.43 -13.37 0.94
N LEU A 89 -2.57 -12.12 1.38
CA LEU A 89 -2.70 -10.96 0.49
C LEU A 89 -1.47 -10.81 -0.40
N LEU A 90 -0.28 -10.88 0.18
CA LEU A 90 0.99 -10.79 -0.53
C LEU A 90 1.10 -11.89 -1.61
N SER A 91 0.74 -13.14 -1.27
CA SER A 91 0.76 -14.26 -2.21
C SER A 91 -0.23 -14.07 -3.36
N ARG A 92 -1.44 -13.60 -3.08
CA ARG A 92 -2.42 -13.31 -4.14
C ARG A 92 -1.95 -12.18 -5.07
N LEU A 93 -1.46 -11.10 -4.51
CA LEU A 93 -0.99 -9.96 -5.29
C LEU A 93 0.22 -10.29 -6.18
N LEU A 94 1.19 -11.06 -5.67
CA LEU A 94 2.48 -11.24 -6.34
C LEU A 94 2.63 -12.58 -7.07
N HIS A 95 1.91 -13.64 -6.66
CA HIS A 95 1.91 -14.89 -7.41
C HIS A 95 0.81 -14.92 -8.47
N ARG A 96 -0.42 -14.54 -8.11
CA ARG A 96 -1.58 -14.59 -9.00
C ARG A 96 -1.72 -13.32 -9.82
N ASP A 97 -1.92 -12.17 -9.14
CA ASP A 97 -2.37 -10.95 -9.80
C ASP A 97 -1.27 -10.28 -10.64
N LEU A 98 -0.01 -10.37 -10.21
CA LEU A 98 1.12 -9.91 -11.00
C LEU A 98 1.34 -10.77 -12.25
N ALA A 99 0.96 -12.05 -12.22
CA ALA A 99 1.05 -12.97 -13.34
C ALA A 99 -0.16 -12.89 -14.30
N GLU A 100 -1.17 -12.08 -13.98
CA GLU A 100 -2.34 -11.85 -14.83
C GLU A 100 -2.05 -10.76 -15.87
N SER A 101 -2.10 -11.12 -17.14
CA SER A 101 -1.69 -10.24 -18.24
C SER A 101 -2.59 -9.02 -18.46
N SER A 102 -3.81 -9.07 -17.95
CA SER A 102 -4.73 -7.92 -17.97
C SER A 102 -4.37 -6.84 -16.95
N HIS A 103 -3.54 -7.16 -15.97
CA HIS A 103 -3.03 -6.20 -14.99
C HIS A 103 -1.74 -5.54 -15.49
N LEU A 104 -1.85 -4.30 -15.96
CA LEU A 104 -0.70 -3.58 -16.48
C LEU A 104 0.30 -3.24 -15.36
N THR A 105 1.57 -3.20 -15.74
CA THR A 105 2.68 -2.80 -14.87
C THR A 105 3.45 -1.66 -15.51
N ASN A 106 4.33 -1.00 -14.75
CA ASN A 106 5.25 0.00 -15.30
C ASN A 106 6.14 -0.55 -16.44
N ILE A 107 6.34 -1.86 -16.50
CA ILE A 107 7.16 -2.50 -17.52
C ILE A 107 6.53 -2.35 -18.91
N HIS A 108 5.20 -2.39 -19.00
CA HIS A 108 4.46 -2.30 -20.25
C HIS A 108 4.68 -0.98 -21.01
N THR A 109 5.18 0.05 -20.35
CA THR A 109 5.57 1.30 -21.03
C THR A 109 6.64 1.06 -22.09
N HIS A 110 7.64 0.22 -21.79
CA HIS A 110 8.82 0.03 -22.65
C HIS A 110 9.08 -1.42 -23.08
N TYR A 111 8.33 -2.39 -22.55
CA TYR A 111 8.58 -3.81 -22.79
C TYR A 111 7.30 -4.58 -23.10
N HIS A 112 7.46 -5.68 -23.79
CA HIS A 112 6.52 -6.79 -23.86
C HIS A 112 6.93 -7.82 -22.82
N LEU A 113 6.01 -8.21 -21.91
CA LEU A 113 6.26 -9.24 -20.90
C LEU A 113 5.90 -10.62 -21.44
N SER A 114 6.78 -11.60 -21.18
CA SER A 114 6.47 -13.01 -21.29
C SER A 114 5.92 -13.49 -19.97
N TYR A 115 4.63 -13.76 -19.92
CA TYR A 115 3.95 -14.22 -18.71
C TYR A 115 4.23 -15.69 -18.42
N PRO A 116 4.25 -16.11 -17.15
CA PRO A 116 4.31 -17.52 -16.79
C PRO A 116 3.04 -18.26 -17.29
N PRO A 117 3.05 -19.60 -17.39
CA PRO A 117 1.86 -20.37 -17.70
C PRO A 117 0.71 -20.05 -16.75
N SER A 118 -0.54 -20.29 -17.20
CA SER A 118 -1.73 -20.07 -16.38
C SER A 118 -1.60 -20.76 -15.01
N ALA A 119 -2.05 -20.07 -13.96
CA ALA A 119 -1.95 -20.48 -12.56
C ALA A 119 -0.51 -20.65 -12.03
N SER A 120 0.50 -20.12 -12.74
CA SER A 120 1.89 -20.10 -12.31
C SER A 120 2.32 -18.69 -11.92
N SER A 121 3.51 -18.55 -11.37
CA SER A 121 4.05 -17.30 -10.86
C SER A 121 5.37 -16.93 -11.54
N PHE A 122 5.70 -15.65 -11.61
CA PHE A 122 7.02 -15.19 -12.00
C PHE A 122 8.14 -15.76 -11.10
N PHE A 123 7.84 -16.06 -9.85
CA PHE A 123 8.78 -16.61 -8.88
C PHE A 123 9.12 -18.10 -9.12
N THR A 124 8.43 -18.78 -10.04
CA THR A 124 8.80 -20.17 -10.43
C THR A 124 10.13 -20.22 -11.18
N LEU A 125 10.52 -19.13 -11.85
CA LEU A 125 11.84 -19.03 -12.45
C LEU A 125 12.86 -18.62 -11.37
N PRO A 126 13.94 -19.38 -11.14
CA PRO A 126 14.94 -19.00 -10.15
C PRO A 126 15.67 -17.71 -10.55
N PRO A 127 16.15 -16.90 -9.59
CA PRO A 127 16.83 -15.62 -9.88
C PRO A 127 18.11 -15.78 -10.72
N THR A 128 18.66 -16.99 -10.76
CA THR A 128 19.84 -17.35 -11.58
C THR A 128 19.48 -17.69 -13.02
N SER A 129 18.19 -17.75 -13.36
CA SER A 129 17.75 -18.05 -14.73
C SER A 129 18.21 -16.98 -15.71
N SER A 130 18.80 -17.40 -16.83
CA SER A 130 19.16 -16.54 -17.96
C SER A 130 17.98 -16.28 -18.92
N ALA A 131 16.83 -16.95 -18.70
CA ALA A 131 15.64 -16.75 -19.54
C ALA A 131 15.18 -15.29 -19.52
N LEU A 132 14.95 -14.75 -20.70
CA LEU A 132 14.47 -13.37 -20.87
C LEU A 132 12.93 -13.37 -20.72
N VAL A 133 12.43 -12.54 -19.79
CA VAL A 133 11.00 -12.44 -19.49
C VAL A 133 10.40 -11.08 -19.90
N ALA A 134 11.25 -10.11 -20.27
CA ALA A 134 10.77 -8.84 -20.80
C ALA A 134 11.60 -8.43 -22.03
N HIS A 135 10.92 -8.18 -23.13
CA HIS A 135 11.51 -7.82 -24.43
C HIS A 135 11.22 -6.36 -24.73
N PRO A 136 12.24 -5.54 -24.98
CA PRO A 136 12.03 -4.11 -25.22
C PRO A 136 11.21 -3.84 -26.47
N LYS A 137 10.34 -2.83 -26.41
CA LYS A 137 9.62 -2.30 -27.58
C LYS A 137 10.57 -1.58 -28.53
N ASP A 138 11.60 -0.94 -27.96
CA ASP A 138 12.71 -0.30 -28.69
C ASP A 138 14.05 -0.89 -28.23
N PRO A 139 14.62 -1.84 -29.00
CA PRO A 139 15.92 -2.45 -28.67
C PRO A 139 17.12 -1.50 -28.78
N SER A 140 16.95 -0.34 -29.42
CA SER A 140 18.01 0.67 -29.51
C SER A 140 18.21 1.43 -28.19
N VAL A 141 17.14 1.52 -27.37
CA VAL A 141 17.11 2.24 -26.10
C VAL A 141 17.20 1.29 -24.89
N HIS A 142 16.53 0.16 -24.98
CA HIS A 142 16.37 -0.76 -23.85
C HIS A 142 16.92 -2.16 -24.17
N ARG A 143 17.40 -2.85 -23.14
CA ARG A 143 17.86 -4.24 -23.25
C ARG A 143 16.82 -5.19 -22.66
N PRO A 144 16.72 -6.44 -23.16
CA PRO A 144 15.85 -7.44 -22.57
C PRO A 144 16.19 -7.69 -21.08
N LEU A 145 15.19 -8.09 -20.30
CA LEU A 145 15.35 -8.35 -18.86
C LEU A 145 15.13 -9.84 -18.57
N ASN A 146 15.98 -10.38 -17.73
CA ASN A 146 15.74 -11.66 -17.08
C ASN A 146 14.85 -11.47 -15.83
N ILE A 147 14.45 -12.59 -15.22
CA ILE A 147 13.53 -12.58 -14.09
C ILE A 147 14.09 -11.82 -12.88
N SER A 148 15.40 -11.97 -12.58
CA SER A 148 16.04 -11.26 -11.47
C SER A 148 16.06 -9.75 -11.68
N GLN A 149 16.33 -9.29 -12.89
CA GLN A 149 16.30 -7.87 -13.23
C GLN A 149 14.86 -7.32 -13.15
N LEU A 150 13.87 -8.09 -13.60
CA LEU A 150 12.47 -7.72 -13.51
C LEU A 150 12.04 -7.53 -12.05
N LEU A 151 12.09 -8.60 -11.24
CA LEU A 151 11.51 -8.61 -9.89
C LEU A 151 12.33 -7.80 -8.86
N ASN A 152 13.64 -7.75 -8.99
CA ASN A 152 14.47 -7.03 -8.03
C ASN A 152 14.64 -5.54 -8.34
N LYS A 153 14.61 -5.14 -9.63
CA LYS A 153 15.07 -3.80 -10.02
C LYS A 153 14.10 -2.99 -10.85
N LYS A 154 13.25 -3.63 -11.66
CA LYS A 154 12.51 -2.92 -12.71
C LYS A 154 11.02 -2.78 -12.45
N ILE A 155 10.40 -3.78 -11.84
CA ILE A 155 8.98 -3.67 -11.47
C ILE A 155 8.81 -2.72 -10.30
N ARG A 156 7.93 -1.73 -10.48
CA ARG A 156 7.65 -0.68 -9.49
C ARG A 156 6.19 -0.65 -9.08
N TRP A 157 5.32 -1.08 -9.96
CA TRP A 157 3.90 -1.17 -9.68
C TRP A 157 3.19 -2.12 -10.66
N THR A 158 2.06 -2.64 -10.21
CA THR A 158 1.03 -3.30 -11.02
C THR A 158 -0.33 -2.72 -10.66
N THR A 159 -1.28 -2.82 -11.58
CA THR A 159 -2.66 -2.36 -11.40
C THR A 159 -3.60 -3.53 -11.12
N LEU A 160 -4.72 -3.28 -10.45
CA LEU A 160 -5.85 -4.19 -10.33
C LEU A 160 -7.12 -3.44 -10.72
N GLY A 161 -8.04 -4.09 -11.44
CA GLY A 161 -9.26 -3.43 -11.90
C GLY A 161 -8.95 -2.28 -12.85
N GLY A 162 -9.31 -1.05 -12.52
CA GLY A 162 -9.03 0.12 -13.34
C GLY A 162 -7.55 0.25 -13.71
N GLN A 163 -7.27 0.49 -14.99
CA GLN A 163 -5.91 0.55 -15.53
C GLN A 163 -5.52 2.01 -15.79
N TYR A 164 -4.71 2.59 -14.90
CA TYR A 164 -4.27 3.98 -15.03
C TYR A 164 -3.27 4.15 -16.18
N ASP A 165 -3.57 5.08 -17.08
CA ASP A 165 -2.64 5.49 -18.16
C ASP A 165 -1.73 6.63 -17.64
N TRP A 166 -0.48 6.31 -17.38
CA TRP A 166 0.52 7.26 -16.88
C TRP A 166 0.92 8.32 -17.92
N THR A 167 0.73 8.03 -19.21
CA THR A 167 1.02 8.96 -20.31
C THR A 167 -0.09 9.99 -20.43
N ALA A 168 -1.33 9.52 -20.47
CA ALA A 168 -2.52 10.37 -20.56
C ALA A 168 -2.93 10.96 -19.20
N LYS A 169 -2.35 10.47 -18.10
CA LYS A 169 -2.68 10.86 -16.69
C LYS A 169 -4.17 10.75 -16.37
N ARG A 170 -4.79 9.69 -16.84
CA ARG A 170 -6.21 9.40 -16.61
C ARG A 170 -6.49 7.90 -16.69
N TYR A 171 -7.67 7.50 -16.24
CA TYR A 171 -8.19 6.17 -16.53
C TYR A 171 -8.86 6.17 -17.90
N PRO A 172 -8.61 5.15 -18.75
CA PRO A 172 -9.28 5.01 -20.04
C PRO A 172 -10.78 4.78 -19.86
N ASP A 173 -11.57 5.21 -20.87
CA ASP A 173 -13.02 4.96 -20.90
C ASP A 173 -13.39 3.50 -21.22
N ALA A 174 -12.39 2.65 -21.52
CA ALA A 174 -12.58 1.23 -21.77
C ALA A 174 -12.98 0.49 -20.48
N THR A 175 -13.83 -0.53 -20.60
CA THR A 175 -14.19 -1.41 -19.49
C THR A 175 -12.93 -2.03 -18.90
N PRO A 176 -12.63 -1.79 -17.61
CA PRO A 176 -11.44 -2.35 -16.99
C PRO A 176 -11.56 -3.88 -16.80
N PRO A 177 -10.44 -4.59 -16.66
CA PRO A 177 -10.48 -5.97 -16.21
C PRO A 177 -11.15 -6.06 -14.82
N PRO A 178 -11.74 -7.21 -14.48
CA PRO A 178 -12.37 -7.38 -13.16
C PRO A 178 -11.34 -7.17 -12.03
N PHE A 179 -11.74 -6.43 -11.01
CA PHE A 179 -10.96 -6.38 -9.78
C PHE A 179 -11.02 -7.75 -9.09
N PRO A 180 -9.91 -8.32 -8.58
CA PRO A 180 -9.90 -9.63 -7.93
C PRO A 180 -10.93 -9.70 -6.78
N SER A 181 -11.91 -10.58 -6.91
CA SER A 181 -13.14 -10.57 -6.07
C SER A 181 -12.86 -10.81 -4.59
N ASP A 182 -11.87 -11.62 -4.28
CA ASP A 182 -11.45 -11.93 -2.92
C ASP A 182 -10.74 -10.75 -2.24
N VAL A 183 -9.84 -10.07 -2.96
CA VAL A 183 -9.19 -8.84 -2.49
C VAL A 183 -10.22 -7.72 -2.36
N LYS A 184 -11.15 -7.62 -3.32
CA LYS A 184 -12.30 -6.70 -3.25
C LYS A 184 -13.11 -6.92 -1.98
N GLY A 185 -13.53 -8.16 -1.72
CA GLY A 185 -14.30 -8.50 -0.53
C GLY A 185 -13.57 -8.16 0.78
N LEU A 186 -12.27 -8.47 0.87
CA LEU A 186 -11.45 -8.08 2.02
C LEU A 186 -11.49 -6.56 2.28
N LEU A 187 -11.28 -5.77 1.23
CA LEU A 187 -11.16 -4.32 1.34
C LEU A 187 -12.51 -3.65 1.63
N GLU A 188 -13.58 -4.05 0.94
CA GLU A 188 -14.91 -3.49 1.11
C GLU A 188 -15.55 -3.86 2.44
N ASP A 189 -15.22 -5.01 3.02
CA ASP A 189 -15.65 -5.37 4.37
C ASP A 189 -14.99 -4.54 5.46
N MET A 190 -13.72 -4.11 5.24
CA MET A 190 -13.00 -3.25 6.17
C MET A 190 -13.35 -1.76 5.98
N PHE A 191 -13.54 -1.34 4.75
CA PHE A 191 -13.77 0.07 4.36
C PHE A 191 -15.09 0.18 3.59
N THR A 192 -16.20 0.03 4.30
CA THR A 192 -17.55 -0.09 3.74
C THR A 192 -18.03 1.10 2.90
N ASN A 193 -17.37 2.25 3.05
CA ASN A 193 -17.69 3.46 2.30
C ASN A 193 -16.91 3.58 0.97
N THR A 194 -16.07 2.61 0.63
CA THR A 194 -15.25 2.66 -0.60
C THR A 194 -15.41 1.35 -1.37
N LYS A 195 -15.79 1.44 -2.64
CA LYS A 195 -15.78 0.30 -3.54
C LYS A 195 -14.36 0.11 -4.12
N ALA A 196 -13.88 -1.12 -4.10
CA ALA A 196 -12.59 -1.47 -4.70
C ALA A 196 -12.77 -1.68 -6.22
N GLU A 197 -12.57 -0.62 -7.00
CA GLU A 197 -12.74 -0.62 -8.47
C GLU A 197 -11.40 -0.50 -9.19
N ALA A 198 -10.43 0.17 -8.58
CA ALA A 198 -9.05 0.23 -9.08
C ALA A 198 -8.06 0.15 -7.92
N ALA A 199 -6.90 -0.45 -8.16
CA ALA A 199 -5.77 -0.35 -7.25
C ALA A 199 -4.45 -0.23 -7.99
N ILE A 200 -3.51 0.49 -7.36
CA ILE A 200 -2.10 0.47 -7.71
C ILE A 200 -1.37 -0.25 -6.59
N VAL A 201 -0.74 -1.37 -6.93
CA VAL A 201 0.12 -2.14 -6.03
C VAL A 201 1.55 -1.69 -6.27
N ASN A 202 2.09 -0.86 -5.39
CA ASN A 202 3.45 -0.35 -5.49
C ASN A 202 4.45 -1.33 -4.86
N LEU A 203 5.60 -1.50 -5.50
CA LEU A 203 6.70 -2.34 -5.05
C LEU A 203 7.94 -1.48 -4.83
N TYR A 204 8.34 -1.34 -3.57
CA TYR A 204 9.51 -0.53 -3.18
C TYR A 204 10.63 -1.39 -2.62
N SER A 205 11.85 -0.90 -2.79
CA SER A 205 13.05 -1.35 -2.08
C SER A 205 13.63 -0.18 -1.28
N PRO A 206 14.48 -0.41 -0.27
CA PRO A 206 15.22 0.67 0.39
C PRO A 206 15.98 1.53 -0.63
N GLY A 207 15.81 2.84 -0.54
CA GLY A 207 16.31 3.81 -1.50
C GLY A 207 15.28 4.24 -2.56
N ASP A 208 14.17 3.52 -2.70
CA ASP A 208 13.04 3.98 -3.54
C ASP A 208 12.22 5.03 -2.80
N THR A 209 11.66 5.95 -3.57
CA THR A 209 10.79 7.04 -3.09
C THR A 209 9.56 7.16 -3.96
N LEU A 210 8.49 7.71 -3.41
CA LEU A 210 7.36 8.23 -4.15
C LEU A 210 7.31 9.74 -3.93
N SER A 211 7.49 10.49 -5.01
CA SER A 211 7.43 11.95 -4.97
C SER A 211 6.07 12.44 -4.47
N VAL A 212 6.05 13.60 -3.84
CA VAL A 212 4.82 14.25 -3.37
C VAL A 212 3.89 14.51 -4.55
N HIS A 213 2.63 14.05 -4.44
CA HIS A 213 1.60 14.15 -5.48
C HIS A 213 0.20 14.17 -4.85
N ARG A 214 -0.82 14.30 -5.68
CA ARG A 214 -2.23 14.14 -5.31
C ARG A 214 -2.88 13.11 -6.22
N ASP A 215 -3.75 12.28 -5.66
CA ASP A 215 -4.60 11.36 -6.41
C ASP A 215 -5.91 12.08 -6.79
N VAL A 216 -5.99 12.52 -8.05
CA VAL A 216 -7.07 13.38 -8.58
C VAL A 216 -7.60 12.89 -9.93
N ALA A 217 -7.30 11.66 -10.31
CA ALA A 217 -7.67 11.12 -11.61
C ALA A 217 -9.03 10.40 -11.63
N GLU A 218 -9.56 10.10 -10.46
CA GLU A 218 -10.87 9.47 -10.27
C GLU A 218 -11.98 10.53 -10.32
N SER A 219 -13.16 10.14 -10.82
CA SER A 219 -14.36 10.99 -10.75
C SER A 219 -15.03 10.93 -9.36
N SER A 220 -14.81 9.86 -8.61
CA SER A 220 -15.36 9.72 -7.26
C SER A 220 -14.55 10.51 -6.23
N GLY A 221 -15.26 11.20 -5.33
CA GLY A 221 -14.71 11.84 -4.14
C GLY A 221 -14.58 10.91 -2.93
N THR A 222 -14.91 9.62 -3.09
CA THR A 222 -14.85 8.60 -2.02
C THR A 222 -13.43 8.43 -1.51
N GLY A 223 -13.30 8.06 -0.23
CA GLY A 223 -12.01 7.89 0.42
C GLY A 223 -11.11 6.85 -0.24
N LEU A 224 -9.82 7.08 -0.15
CA LEU A 224 -8.76 6.22 -0.68
C LEU A 224 -8.19 5.36 0.44
N VAL A 225 -8.06 4.05 0.20
CA VAL A 225 -7.48 3.08 1.14
C VAL A 225 -6.04 2.76 0.74
N SER A 226 -5.11 2.82 1.69
CA SER A 226 -3.70 2.47 1.50
C SER A 226 -3.28 1.41 2.52
N ILE A 227 -2.92 0.21 2.06
CA ILE A 227 -2.46 -0.91 2.90
C ILE A 227 -0.95 -1.08 2.75
N SER A 228 -0.25 -1.27 3.86
CA SER A 228 1.20 -1.43 3.92
C SER A 228 1.60 -2.86 4.27
N LEU A 229 2.55 -3.45 3.53
CA LEU A 229 3.11 -4.79 3.77
C LEU A 229 4.65 -4.74 3.65
N GLY A 230 5.36 -5.48 4.49
CA GLY A 230 6.83 -5.58 4.46
C GLY A 230 7.54 -4.49 5.23
N CYS A 231 8.60 -3.91 4.67
CA CYS A 231 9.37 -2.86 5.33
C CYS A 231 8.54 -1.63 5.66
N ASP A 232 8.87 -0.97 6.76
CA ASP A 232 8.27 0.30 7.16
C ASP A 232 8.56 1.40 6.14
N ALA A 233 7.69 2.40 6.09
CA ALA A 233 7.94 3.61 5.32
C ALA A 233 7.63 4.87 6.13
N ILE A 234 8.30 5.94 5.78
CA ILE A 234 7.88 7.28 6.17
C ILE A 234 6.90 7.78 5.11
N PHE A 235 5.69 8.03 5.53
CA PHE A 235 4.63 8.65 4.72
C PHE A 235 4.52 10.11 5.12
N VAL A 236 4.53 11.00 4.15
CA VAL A 236 4.32 12.42 4.38
C VAL A 236 3.00 12.86 3.75
N ILE A 237 2.26 13.68 4.47
CA ILE A 237 1.00 14.24 4.00
C ILE A 237 0.87 15.68 4.45
N GLY A 238 0.35 16.55 3.59
CA GLY A 238 0.21 17.97 3.90
C GLY A 238 -0.97 18.62 3.20
N THR A 239 -1.52 19.65 3.86
CA THR A 239 -2.57 20.51 3.33
C THR A 239 -2.11 21.96 3.41
N SER A 240 -2.50 22.78 2.44
CA SER A 240 -2.43 24.24 2.53
C SER A 240 -3.77 24.79 3.01
N SER A 241 -3.76 25.91 3.70
CA SER A 241 -4.98 26.56 4.23
C SER A 241 -6.02 26.89 3.14
N GLU A 242 -5.62 27.05 1.88
CA GLU A 242 -6.53 27.26 0.75
C GLU A 242 -7.42 26.03 0.46
N SER A 243 -7.03 24.83 0.85
CA SER A 243 -7.83 23.61 0.66
C SER A 243 -8.96 23.44 1.68
N LEU A 244 -8.98 24.24 2.75
CA LEU A 244 -9.96 24.15 3.84
C LEU A 244 -11.11 25.15 3.73
N THR A 245 -11.08 26.09 2.78
CA THR A 245 -12.05 27.21 2.69
C THR A 245 -13.17 27.04 1.67
N THR A 246 -13.54 25.84 1.26
CA THR A 246 -14.70 25.63 0.37
C THR A 246 -16.06 25.52 1.08
N THR A 247 -16.24 26.12 2.26
CA THR A 247 -17.59 26.38 2.79
C THR A 247 -17.61 27.65 3.65
N ASN A 248 -18.22 28.69 3.12
CA ASN A 248 -18.74 29.93 3.71
C ASN A 248 -18.00 31.24 3.33
N GLU A 249 -18.43 31.79 2.20
CA GLU A 249 -18.31 33.22 1.96
C GLU A 249 -19.37 33.95 2.81
N SER A 250 -18.91 34.67 3.82
CA SER A 250 -19.48 35.99 4.24
C SER A 250 -18.72 36.55 5.44
N SER A 251 -17.80 37.44 5.20
CA SER A 251 -17.62 38.68 5.96
C SER A 251 -16.24 39.25 5.68
N GLY A 252 -16.22 40.47 5.16
CA GLY A 252 -15.00 41.20 4.81
C GLY A 252 -14.22 41.61 6.05
N ALA A 253 -12.97 41.17 6.10
CA ALA A 253 -11.89 41.78 6.83
C ALA A 253 -10.59 41.43 6.09
N SER A 254 -9.90 42.48 5.60
CA SER A 254 -8.58 42.37 4.98
C SER A 254 -7.56 41.92 6.02
N SER A 255 -7.31 40.65 6.10
CA SER A 255 -6.14 40.08 6.73
C SER A 255 -5.39 39.28 5.64
N THR A 256 -4.12 39.62 5.41
CA THR A 256 -3.22 38.78 4.60
C THR A 256 -3.31 37.37 5.10
N PRO A 257 -3.75 36.39 4.28
CA PRO A 257 -3.80 34.99 4.71
C PRO A 257 -2.36 34.52 4.90
N SER A 258 -1.95 34.28 6.14
CA SER A 258 -0.80 33.45 6.42
C SER A 258 -1.22 32.04 6.04
N THR A 259 -0.76 31.54 4.91
CA THR A 259 -0.90 30.15 4.51
C THR A 259 -0.09 29.30 5.49
N GLU A 260 -0.71 28.84 6.56
CA GLU A 260 -0.08 27.82 7.42
C GLU A 260 -0.10 26.50 6.67
N GLU A 261 1.04 26.10 6.15
CA GLU A 261 1.25 24.77 5.63
C GLU A 261 1.35 23.79 6.80
N ARG A 262 0.56 22.73 6.76
CA ARG A 262 0.58 21.67 7.76
C ARG A 262 1.07 20.40 7.11
N VAL A 263 2.16 19.85 7.60
CA VAL A 263 2.78 18.64 7.08
C VAL A 263 2.99 17.65 8.23
N LEU A 264 2.55 16.42 8.04
CA LEU A 264 2.79 15.31 8.94
C LEU A 264 3.73 14.31 8.30
N ALA A 265 4.66 13.78 9.09
CA ALA A 265 5.47 12.61 8.75
C ALA A 265 5.04 11.45 9.65
N ILE A 266 4.64 10.33 9.04
CA ILE A 266 4.04 9.19 9.73
C ILE A 266 4.82 7.94 9.38
N ARG A 267 5.26 7.16 10.38
CA ARG A 267 5.84 5.85 10.18
C ARG A 267 4.73 4.81 10.00
N LEU A 268 4.66 4.20 8.83
CA LEU A 268 3.70 3.14 8.51
C LEU A 268 4.40 1.80 8.50
N ARG A 269 3.95 0.89 9.36
CA ARG A 269 4.47 -0.46 9.50
C ARG A 269 3.65 -1.47 8.68
N SER A 270 4.16 -2.69 8.55
CA SER A 270 3.46 -3.79 7.90
C SER A 270 2.11 -4.07 8.59
N GLY A 271 1.07 -4.30 7.80
CA GLY A 271 -0.29 -4.53 8.29
C GLY A 271 -1.07 -3.27 8.63
N SER A 272 -0.46 -2.07 8.59
CA SER A 272 -1.16 -0.82 8.82
C SER A 272 -1.97 -0.39 7.60
N ALA A 273 -3.08 0.31 7.86
CA ALA A 273 -3.86 0.99 6.85
C ALA A 273 -3.91 2.50 7.08
N VAL A 274 -3.99 3.24 5.99
CA VAL A 274 -4.34 4.66 5.95
C VAL A 274 -5.58 4.82 5.11
N TYR A 275 -6.55 5.59 5.60
CA TYR A 275 -7.73 5.97 4.85
C TYR A 275 -7.78 7.48 4.74
N MET A 276 -7.72 7.99 3.51
CA MET A 276 -7.79 9.42 3.21
C MET A 276 -9.17 9.76 2.70
N SER A 277 -9.93 10.55 3.44
CA SER A 277 -11.30 10.98 3.10
C SER A 277 -11.50 12.46 3.38
N GLY A 278 -12.61 13.03 2.90
CA GLY A 278 -12.89 14.45 3.11
C GLY A 278 -11.74 15.35 2.66
N ALA A 279 -11.24 16.20 3.55
CA ALA A 279 -10.15 17.13 3.24
C ALA A 279 -8.82 16.41 2.92
N SER A 280 -8.54 15.30 3.61
CA SER A 280 -7.31 14.54 3.36
C SER A 280 -7.31 13.79 2.03
N ARG A 281 -8.48 13.53 1.41
CA ARG A 281 -8.61 12.79 0.14
C ARG A 281 -7.77 13.39 -0.98
N PHE A 282 -7.66 14.71 -1.01
CA PHE A 282 -6.94 15.46 -2.05
C PHE A 282 -5.66 16.13 -1.52
N ALA A 283 -5.20 15.75 -0.34
CA ALA A 283 -3.98 16.26 0.26
C ALA A 283 -2.74 15.82 -0.53
N TRP A 284 -1.72 16.69 -0.55
CA TRP A 284 -0.41 16.32 -1.06
C TRP A 284 0.21 15.25 -0.18
N HIS A 285 0.67 14.16 -0.78
CA HIS A 285 1.28 13.06 -0.03
C HIS A 285 2.39 12.37 -0.82
N GLY A 286 3.26 11.66 -0.11
CA GLY A 286 4.37 10.95 -0.71
C GLY A 286 5.06 10.00 0.27
N VAL A 287 6.06 9.27 -0.24
CA VAL A 287 6.86 8.32 0.55
C VAL A 287 8.34 8.64 0.31
N PRO A 288 8.94 9.53 1.13
CA PRO A 288 10.34 9.91 0.96
C PRO A 288 11.33 8.81 1.34
N GLN A 289 10.92 7.81 2.15
CA GLN A 289 11.84 6.80 2.63
C GLN A 289 11.15 5.47 2.90
N ILE A 290 11.79 4.38 2.46
CA ILE A 290 11.56 3.01 2.93
C ILE A 290 12.64 2.71 3.97
N VAL A 291 12.24 2.26 5.16
CA VAL A 291 13.15 2.00 6.28
C VAL A 291 13.74 0.60 6.12
N PRO A 292 15.05 0.46 5.91
CA PRO A 292 15.66 -0.86 5.72
C PRO A 292 15.64 -1.68 7.01
N ASN A 293 15.65 -3.01 6.88
CA ASN A 293 15.72 -3.98 7.99
C ASN A 293 14.53 -3.89 8.97
N THR A 294 13.36 -3.51 8.49
CA THR A 294 12.13 -3.42 9.29
C THR A 294 11.03 -4.35 8.80
N CYS A 295 11.35 -5.25 7.87
CA CYS A 295 10.40 -6.28 7.46
C CYS A 295 10.08 -7.19 8.65
N PRO A 296 8.80 -7.48 8.93
CA PRO A 296 8.47 -8.41 10.00
C PRO A 296 9.00 -9.82 9.71
N THR A 297 9.47 -10.52 10.74
CA THR A 297 10.10 -11.84 10.62
C THR A 297 9.25 -12.88 9.91
N TYR A 298 7.91 -12.83 10.08
CA TYR A 298 6.98 -13.73 9.38
C TYR A 298 6.88 -13.46 7.87
N LEU A 299 7.33 -12.31 7.36
CA LEU A 299 7.40 -11.99 5.93
C LEU A 299 8.81 -12.15 5.35
N GLU A 300 9.85 -12.17 6.17
CA GLU A 300 11.23 -12.13 5.68
C GLU A 300 11.56 -13.25 4.70
N SER A 301 11.09 -14.48 4.96
CA SER A 301 11.36 -15.63 4.08
C SER A 301 10.58 -15.63 2.78
N TRP A 302 9.48 -14.87 2.70
CA TRP A 302 8.62 -14.86 1.52
C TRP A 302 9.41 -14.58 0.22
N PRO A 303 9.12 -15.24 -0.92
CA PRO A 303 8.01 -16.13 -1.23
C PRO A 303 8.22 -17.59 -0.79
N ALA A 304 9.37 -17.99 -0.31
CA ALA A 304 9.55 -19.31 0.27
C ALA A 304 8.70 -19.47 1.54
N GLY A 305 8.22 -20.69 1.78
CA GLY A 305 7.47 -21.03 2.98
C GLY A 305 8.31 -20.87 4.25
N GLN A 306 7.63 -20.79 5.39
CA GLN A 306 8.30 -20.80 6.70
C GLN A 306 8.78 -22.20 7.09
N ASP A 307 8.12 -23.24 6.59
CA ASP A 307 8.53 -24.63 6.81
C ASP A 307 9.68 -25.00 5.84
N VAL A 308 10.74 -25.58 6.38
CA VAL A 308 11.92 -26.05 5.60
C VAL A 308 11.55 -27.15 4.58
N LYS A 309 10.41 -27.81 4.75
CA LYS A 309 9.89 -28.81 3.82
C LYS A 309 9.21 -28.22 2.58
N ASP A 310 8.81 -26.96 2.64
CA ASP A 310 8.24 -26.25 1.50
C ASP A 310 9.39 -25.71 0.64
N THR A 311 9.70 -26.42 -0.44
CA THR A 311 10.77 -26.06 -1.39
C THR A 311 10.27 -25.17 -2.53
N GLU A 312 8.97 -24.91 -2.59
CA GLU A 312 8.43 -24.01 -3.60
C GLU A 312 9.00 -22.58 -3.37
N PHE A 313 9.47 -21.97 -4.42
CA PHE A 313 10.07 -20.63 -4.40
C PHE A 313 11.33 -20.48 -3.53
N GLU A 314 11.97 -21.57 -3.08
CA GLU A 314 13.16 -21.54 -2.20
C GLU A 314 14.29 -20.66 -2.78
N ALA A 315 14.45 -20.67 -4.11
CA ALA A 315 15.44 -19.85 -4.78
C ALA A 315 15.26 -18.33 -4.58
N TRP A 316 14.08 -17.90 -4.12
CA TRP A 316 13.74 -16.52 -3.81
C TRP A 316 13.61 -16.24 -2.32
N ARG A 317 13.98 -17.19 -1.46
CA ARG A 317 13.93 -16.99 -0.01
C ARG A 317 14.58 -15.65 0.38
N GLY A 318 13.86 -14.86 1.16
CA GLY A 318 14.35 -13.57 1.61
C GLY A 318 14.09 -12.40 0.66
N TRP A 319 13.37 -12.61 -0.44
CA TRP A 319 13.07 -11.51 -1.38
C TRP A 319 12.29 -10.39 -0.69
N MET A 320 11.36 -10.73 0.20
CA MET A 320 10.53 -9.76 0.90
C MET A 320 11.26 -9.02 2.03
N ALA A 321 12.35 -9.57 2.55
CA ALA A 321 13.12 -8.96 3.66
C ALA A 321 13.57 -7.51 3.39
N GLY A 322 13.80 -7.18 2.11
CA GLY A 322 14.15 -5.83 1.66
C GLY A 322 13.07 -5.17 0.81
N LYS A 323 11.79 -5.52 0.98
CA LYS A 323 10.71 -4.96 0.14
C LYS A 323 9.61 -4.34 0.98
N ARG A 324 8.95 -3.36 0.39
CA ARG A 324 7.66 -2.84 0.82
C ARG A 324 6.68 -2.97 -0.32
N ILE A 325 5.52 -3.54 -0.03
CA ILE A 325 4.37 -3.56 -0.93
C ILE A 325 3.31 -2.64 -0.36
N ASN A 326 2.76 -1.78 -1.20
CA ASN A 326 1.71 -0.86 -0.79
C ASN A 326 0.54 -0.96 -1.78
N VAL A 327 -0.65 -1.21 -1.27
CA VAL A 327 -1.87 -1.36 -2.05
C VAL A 327 -2.71 -0.12 -1.89
N ASN A 328 -2.78 0.72 -2.92
CA ASN A 328 -3.62 1.91 -2.96
C ASN A 328 -4.90 1.63 -3.73
N VAL A 329 -6.01 1.61 -3.02
CA VAL A 329 -7.33 1.24 -3.55
C VAL A 329 -8.24 2.44 -3.61
N ARG A 330 -9.00 2.52 -4.69
CA ARG A 330 -9.90 3.65 -4.96
C ARG A 330 -11.18 3.24 -5.66
N GLN A 331 -12.22 3.96 -5.37
CA GLN A 331 -13.46 3.97 -6.14
C GLN A 331 -13.28 4.91 -7.33
N MET A 332 -13.71 4.48 -8.51
CA MET A 332 -13.50 5.22 -9.74
C MET A 332 -14.70 6.11 -10.07
N TRP A 333 -15.89 5.59 -9.80
CA TRP A 333 -17.15 6.21 -10.17
C TRP A 333 -18.09 6.30 -8.97
N ASP A 334 -18.96 7.33 -8.94
CA ASP A 334 -20.01 7.51 -7.93
C ASP A 334 -21.20 6.60 -8.19
#